data_761550cec2d654c2ca4579c23aa39331
#
_entry.id   761550cec2d654c2ca4579c23aa39331
#
_cell.length_a   1.000
_cell.length_b   1.000
_cell.length_c   1.000
_cell.angle_alpha   90.00
_cell.angle_beta   90.00
_cell.angle_gamma   90.00
#
_symmetry.space_group_name_H-M   'P 1'
#
loop_
_entity.id
_entity.type
_entity.pdbx_description
1 polymer ?
#
loop_
_entity_poly.entity_id
_entity_poly.type
_entity_poly.pdbx_seq_one_letter_code
_entity_poly.pdbx_strand_id
1 'polypeptide(L)'
;ATHMTSQETVDLAKSGAVAGLCPITEANLGDGPFNGVEYLAAGGAFGLGSDSNVRISLTEELRMLEYSQRLRDLGRNVIIPGEGSVGEVLYMGAAAGGAQALGRGRGAIEVGELADFTAIDSAMPALFALQEDQLLDGLSFVAADNVVTDVWSAGRHQVQNGRHVAHDVITQNYRTAITGLLASL
;
A
#
# COMPACT_ATOMS: atom_id res chain seq x y z
N ALA A 1 14.54 6.38 2.82
CA ALA A 1 13.96 7.49 3.60
C ALA A 1 13.95 7.24 5.10
N THR A 2 14.21 6.00 5.56
CA THR A 2 14.18 5.61 6.99
C THR A 2 15.30 6.25 7.83
N HIS A 3 16.43 6.63 7.23
CA HIS A 3 17.59 7.24 7.91
C HIS A 3 17.58 8.78 7.90
N MET A 4 16.46 9.41 7.55
CA MET A 4 16.35 10.86 7.50
C MET A 4 16.25 11.47 8.90
N THR A 5 16.88 12.62 9.07
CA THR A 5 16.65 13.48 10.24
C THR A 5 15.26 14.12 10.18
N SER A 6 14.79 14.66 11.30
CA SER A 6 13.52 15.41 11.37
C SER A 6 13.48 16.56 10.35
N GLN A 7 14.57 17.34 10.22
CA GLN A 7 14.63 18.45 9.27
C GLN A 7 14.54 17.95 7.81
N GLU A 8 15.26 16.90 7.44
CA GLU A 8 15.20 16.31 6.09
C GLU A 8 13.82 15.74 5.80
N THR A 9 13.15 15.15 6.80
CA THR A 9 11.77 14.66 6.68
C THR A 9 10.80 15.79 6.33
N VAL A 10 10.89 16.92 7.05
CA VAL A 10 10.06 18.11 6.79
C VAL A 10 10.40 18.76 5.44
N ASP A 11 11.67 18.83 5.07
CA ASP A 11 12.11 19.40 3.79
C ASP A 11 11.64 18.54 2.62
N LEU A 12 11.69 17.21 2.74
CA LEU A 12 11.12 16.28 1.75
C LEU A 12 9.61 16.51 1.60
N ALA A 13 8.87 16.58 2.72
CA ALA A 13 7.43 16.82 2.67
C ALA A 13 7.09 18.12 1.94
N LYS A 14 7.82 19.20 2.19
CA LYS A 14 7.61 20.51 1.57
C LYS A 14 8.09 20.60 0.12
N SER A 15 8.91 19.68 -0.34
CA SER A 15 9.44 19.69 -1.71
C SER A 15 8.40 19.35 -2.77
N GLY A 16 7.26 18.74 -2.38
CA GLY A 16 6.25 18.19 -3.28
C GLY A 16 6.61 16.86 -3.90
N ALA A 17 7.76 16.29 -3.54
CA ALA A 17 8.12 14.93 -3.93
C ALA A 17 7.26 13.90 -3.16
N VAL A 18 6.98 12.77 -3.82
CA VAL A 18 6.29 11.64 -3.19
C VAL A 18 7.33 10.71 -2.55
N ALA A 19 7.17 10.40 -1.27
CA ALA A 19 7.98 9.36 -0.64
C ALA A 19 7.49 7.98 -1.09
N GLY A 20 8.34 7.22 -1.79
CA GLY A 20 8.11 5.80 -2.06
C GLY A 20 8.53 4.98 -0.86
N LEU A 21 7.59 4.32 -0.19
CA LEU A 21 7.82 3.55 1.03
C LEU A 21 7.61 2.05 0.76
N CYS A 22 8.44 1.23 1.38
CA CYS A 22 8.38 -0.23 1.28
C CYS A 22 8.52 -0.85 2.68
N PRO A 23 7.53 -0.61 3.57
CA PRO A 23 7.65 -0.92 4.99
C PRO A 23 8.03 -2.37 5.33
N ILE A 24 7.55 -3.34 4.54
CA ILE A 24 7.92 -4.76 4.73
C ILE A 24 9.41 -4.98 4.41
N THR A 25 9.91 -4.42 3.30
CA THR A 25 11.33 -4.52 2.96
C THR A 25 12.20 -3.78 3.96
N GLU A 26 11.81 -2.57 4.36
CA GLU A 26 12.50 -1.77 5.39
C GLU A 26 12.61 -2.57 6.70
N ALA A 27 11.53 -3.23 7.12
CA ALA A 27 11.53 -4.11 8.29
C ALA A 27 12.42 -5.37 8.09
N ASN A 28 12.38 -5.98 6.89
CA ASN A 28 13.18 -7.16 6.56
C ASN A 28 14.68 -6.87 6.57
N LEU A 29 15.08 -5.67 6.16
CA LEU A 29 16.47 -5.21 6.17
C LEU A 29 16.90 -4.61 7.52
N GLY A 30 15.96 -4.29 8.40
CA GLY A 30 16.23 -3.65 9.68
C GLY A 30 16.61 -2.17 9.53
N ASP A 31 16.13 -1.49 8.51
CA ASP A 31 16.45 -0.08 8.21
C ASP A 31 15.76 0.91 9.16
N GLY A 32 14.86 0.41 10.01
CA GLY A 32 14.07 1.24 10.91
C GLY A 32 12.83 1.86 10.26
N PRO A 33 11.94 2.45 11.06
CA PRO A 33 10.71 3.05 10.55
C PRO A 33 10.97 4.41 9.90
N PHE A 34 10.29 4.67 8.80
CA PHE A 34 10.19 6.01 8.23
C PHE A 34 9.54 6.99 9.23
N ASN A 35 9.88 8.29 9.18
CA ASN A 35 9.27 9.32 10.03
C ASN A 35 7.86 9.71 9.55
N GLY A 36 6.95 8.73 9.43
CA GLY A 36 5.64 8.88 8.78
C GLY A 36 4.75 9.92 9.44
N VAL A 37 4.69 9.95 10.77
CA VAL A 37 3.87 10.90 11.52
C VAL A 37 4.29 12.33 11.23
N GLU A 38 5.58 12.62 11.34
CA GLU A 38 6.14 13.97 11.09
C GLU A 38 6.02 14.36 9.62
N TYR A 39 6.25 13.42 8.70
CA TYR A 39 6.15 13.62 7.27
C TYR A 39 4.73 14.03 6.84
N LEU A 40 3.72 13.30 7.31
CA LEU A 40 2.32 13.61 7.02
C LEU A 40 1.84 14.89 7.68
N ALA A 41 2.26 15.15 8.92
CA ALA A 41 1.97 16.41 9.61
C ALA A 41 2.56 17.63 8.87
N ALA A 42 3.66 17.44 8.13
CA ALA A 42 4.26 18.47 7.28
C ALA A 42 3.63 18.56 5.87
N GLY A 43 2.59 17.75 5.58
CA GLY A 43 1.86 17.74 4.30
C GLY A 43 2.53 16.89 3.23
N GLY A 44 3.38 15.94 3.59
CA GLY A 44 4.06 15.05 2.67
C GLY A 44 3.12 14.02 2.02
N ALA A 45 3.36 13.70 0.75
CA ALA A 45 2.66 12.67 -0.01
C ALA A 45 3.50 11.38 -0.08
N PHE A 46 2.85 10.22 -0.02
CA PHE A 46 3.54 8.93 -0.08
C PHE A 46 2.84 7.94 -1.01
N GLY A 47 3.62 7.01 -1.54
CA GLY A 47 3.15 5.82 -2.23
C GLY A 47 3.79 4.57 -1.64
N LEU A 48 3.22 3.41 -1.90
CA LEU A 48 3.72 2.13 -1.40
C LEU A 48 4.19 1.22 -2.53
N GLY A 49 5.21 0.44 -2.26
CA GLY A 49 5.71 -0.60 -3.13
C GLY A 49 6.24 -1.79 -2.34
N SER A 50 6.40 -2.95 -2.99
CA SER A 50 6.90 -4.17 -2.38
C SER A 50 8.43 -4.31 -2.44
N ASP A 51 9.10 -3.48 -3.22
CA ASP A 51 10.55 -3.46 -3.43
C ASP A 51 11.16 -4.86 -3.66
N SER A 52 11.74 -5.47 -2.64
CA SER A 52 12.44 -6.77 -2.75
C SER A 52 11.50 -7.98 -2.99
N ASN A 53 10.20 -7.77 -3.04
CA ASN A 53 9.19 -8.82 -3.28
C ASN A 53 9.25 -10.01 -2.29
N VAL A 54 9.76 -9.79 -1.08
CA VAL A 54 9.74 -10.80 0.00
C VAL A 54 8.31 -11.18 0.34
N ARG A 55 7.46 -10.15 0.42
CA ARG A 55 6.02 -10.28 0.56
C ARG A 55 5.35 -9.22 -0.32
N ILE A 56 4.48 -9.64 -1.24
CA ILE A 56 3.73 -8.73 -2.12
C ILE A 56 2.30 -8.66 -1.57
N SER A 57 2.00 -7.64 -0.80
CA SER A 57 0.70 -7.43 -0.18
C SER A 57 0.50 -5.96 0.17
N LEU A 58 -0.42 -5.29 -0.51
CA LEU A 58 -0.74 -3.89 -0.21
C LEU A 58 -1.24 -3.72 1.23
N THR A 59 -2.12 -4.61 1.68
CA THR A 59 -2.71 -4.52 3.03
C THR A 59 -1.66 -4.68 4.12
N GLU A 60 -0.66 -5.53 3.91
CA GLU A 60 0.44 -5.69 4.85
C GLU A 60 1.43 -4.52 4.84
N GLU A 61 1.69 -3.90 3.68
CA GLU A 61 2.49 -2.68 3.60
C GLU A 61 1.82 -1.52 4.35
N LEU A 62 0.51 -1.30 4.14
CA LEU A 62 -0.27 -0.30 4.88
C LEU A 62 -0.22 -0.56 6.39
N ARG A 63 -0.46 -1.80 6.79
CA ARG A 63 -0.40 -2.23 8.20
C ARG A 63 0.98 -2.01 8.82
N MET A 64 2.03 -2.41 8.10
CA MET A 64 3.40 -2.28 8.58
C MET A 64 3.80 -0.81 8.73
N LEU A 65 3.37 0.06 7.82
CA LEU A 65 3.61 1.50 7.92
C LEU A 65 3.07 2.06 9.25
N GLU A 66 1.83 1.78 9.60
CA GLU A 66 1.25 2.22 10.88
C GLU A 66 1.87 1.50 12.09
N TYR A 67 2.06 0.18 12.00
CA TYR A 67 2.59 -0.57 13.15
C TYR A 67 4.03 -0.19 13.49
N SER A 68 4.86 0.12 12.51
CA SER A 68 6.21 0.63 12.77
C SER A 68 6.19 1.94 13.57
N GLN A 69 5.25 2.84 13.25
CA GLN A 69 5.07 4.09 14.00
C GLN A 69 4.57 3.80 15.43
N ARG A 70 3.54 2.93 15.58
CA ARG A 70 3.01 2.56 16.92
C ARG A 70 4.10 2.01 17.84
N LEU A 71 4.95 1.14 17.31
CA LEU A 71 6.04 0.53 18.08
C LEU A 71 7.14 1.55 18.45
N ARG A 72 7.45 2.48 17.54
CA ARG A 72 8.41 3.54 17.80
C ARG A 72 7.90 4.53 18.85
N ASP A 73 6.66 4.99 18.69
CA ASP A 73 6.11 6.12 19.43
C ASP A 73 5.31 5.67 20.68
N LEU A 74 5.18 4.34 20.89
CA LEU A 74 4.42 3.71 21.99
C LEU A 74 2.98 4.24 22.08
N GLY A 75 2.36 4.50 20.92
CA GLY A 75 1.01 5.04 20.77
C GLY A 75 0.09 4.13 19.95
N ARG A 76 -1.18 4.51 19.87
CA ARG A 76 -2.17 3.90 18.97
C ARG A 76 -2.69 4.94 17.99
N ASN A 77 -2.97 4.51 16.74
CA ASN A 77 -3.51 5.39 15.71
C ASN A 77 -2.64 6.66 15.53
N VAL A 78 -1.32 6.44 15.37
CA VAL A 78 -0.34 7.54 15.44
C VAL A 78 -0.16 8.27 14.09
N ILE A 79 -0.47 7.60 12.98
CA ILE A 79 -0.28 8.20 11.65
C ILE A 79 -1.41 9.17 11.27
N ILE A 80 -2.47 9.23 12.08
CA ILE A 80 -3.60 10.08 11.81
C ILE A 80 -3.37 11.49 12.39
N PRO A 81 -3.49 12.56 11.58
CA PRO A 81 -3.25 13.93 12.05
C PRO A 81 -4.45 14.55 12.79
N GLY A 82 -5.35 13.73 13.35
CA GLY A 82 -6.57 14.22 14.03
C GLY A 82 -7.61 13.13 14.25
N GLU A 83 -8.89 13.48 14.13
CA GLU A 83 -9.99 12.54 14.14
C GLU A 83 -10.15 11.86 12.77
N GLY A 84 -10.59 10.61 12.74
CA GLY A 84 -10.87 9.86 11.51
C GLY A 84 -10.37 8.42 11.55
N SER A 85 -10.33 7.79 10.39
CA SER A 85 -9.89 6.41 10.20
C SER A 85 -8.41 6.36 9.79
N VAL A 86 -7.62 5.55 10.47
CA VAL A 86 -6.23 5.29 10.09
C VAL A 86 -6.16 4.57 8.75
N GLY A 87 -7.06 3.60 8.51
CA GLY A 87 -7.15 2.88 7.25
C GLY A 87 -7.46 3.80 6.07
N GLU A 88 -8.32 4.81 6.28
CA GLU A 88 -8.61 5.80 5.26
C GLU A 88 -7.37 6.64 4.92
N VAL A 89 -6.69 7.20 5.93
CA VAL A 89 -5.47 7.99 5.74
C VAL A 89 -4.41 7.19 5.00
N LEU A 90 -4.21 5.94 5.40
CA LEU A 90 -3.22 5.04 4.78
C LEU A 90 -3.59 4.72 3.33
N TYR A 91 -4.81 4.23 3.10
CA TYR A 91 -5.24 3.75 1.78
C TYR A 91 -5.35 4.89 0.77
N MET A 92 -6.06 5.96 1.14
CA MET A 92 -6.26 7.11 0.26
C MET A 92 -4.96 7.88 0.02
N GLY A 93 -4.12 8.01 1.05
CA GLY A 93 -2.80 8.63 0.93
C GLY A 93 -1.90 7.85 -0.04
N ALA A 94 -1.85 6.52 0.10
CA ALA A 94 -1.09 5.66 -0.80
C ALA A 94 -1.63 5.69 -2.24
N ALA A 95 -2.95 5.71 -2.43
CA ALA A 95 -3.57 5.81 -3.75
C ALA A 95 -3.24 7.15 -4.43
N ALA A 96 -3.43 8.27 -3.73
CA ALA A 96 -3.18 9.61 -4.27
C ALA A 96 -1.69 9.84 -4.57
N GLY A 97 -0.80 9.55 -3.60
CA GLY A 97 0.63 9.72 -3.79
C GLY A 97 1.21 8.73 -4.81
N GLY A 98 0.74 7.48 -4.83
CA GLY A 98 1.12 6.50 -5.84
C GLY A 98 0.72 6.94 -7.25
N ALA A 99 -0.49 7.47 -7.44
CA ALA A 99 -0.95 8.01 -8.71
C ALA A 99 -0.10 9.21 -9.17
N GLN A 100 0.22 10.14 -8.26
CA GLN A 100 1.12 11.26 -8.52
C GLN A 100 2.49 10.77 -8.98
N ALA A 101 3.10 9.84 -8.25
CA ALA A 101 4.43 9.30 -8.56
C ALA A 101 4.49 8.60 -9.92
N LEU A 102 3.39 7.93 -10.31
CA LEU A 102 3.27 7.20 -11.57
C LEU A 102 2.75 8.06 -12.73
N GLY A 103 2.39 9.32 -12.50
CA GLY A 103 1.76 10.17 -13.51
C GLY A 103 0.38 9.66 -13.97
N ARG A 104 -0.39 9.03 -13.07
CA ARG A 104 -1.69 8.39 -13.34
C ARG A 104 -2.89 9.20 -12.84
N GLY A 105 -2.78 10.49 -12.77
CA GLY A 105 -3.86 11.35 -12.28
C GLY A 105 -3.90 11.45 -10.75
N ARG A 106 -5.09 11.45 -10.17
CA ARG A 106 -5.30 11.74 -8.74
C ARG A 106 -5.41 10.50 -7.84
N GLY A 107 -5.53 9.31 -8.43
CA GLY A 107 -5.76 8.08 -7.66
C GLY A 107 -7.15 8.03 -7.00
N ALA A 108 -8.15 8.62 -7.65
CA ALA A 108 -9.53 8.72 -7.17
C ALA A 108 -10.52 8.22 -8.23
N ILE A 109 -11.70 7.83 -7.80
CA ILE A 109 -12.80 7.46 -8.70
C ILE A 109 -13.56 8.74 -9.07
N GLU A 110 -13.11 9.40 -10.13
CA GLU A 110 -13.67 10.66 -10.63
C GLU A 110 -13.80 10.65 -12.15
N VAL A 111 -14.73 11.45 -12.68
CA VAL A 111 -14.89 11.63 -14.13
C VAL A 111 -13.66 12.29 -14.72
N GLY A 112 -13.05 11.64 -15.71
CA GLY A 112 -11.82 12.11 -16.36
C GLY A 112 -10.54 11.46 -15.87
N GLU A 113 -10.58 10.74 -14.74
CA GLU A 113 -9.46 9.95 -14.24
C GLU A 113 -9.37 8.59 -14.93
N LEU A 114 -8.22 7.94 -14.80
CA LEU A 114 -8.05 6.58 -15.28
C LEU A 114 -9.00 5.63 -14.55
N ALA A 115 -9.60 4.71 -15.29
CA ALA A 115 -10.49 3.69 -14.74
C ALA A 115 -9.67 2.58 -14.05
N ASP A 116 -9.03 2.94 -12.94
CA ASP A 116 -8.32 2.04 -12.04
C ASP A 116 -9.23 1.73 -10.84
N PHE A 117 -9.69 0.49 -10.73
CA PHE A 117 -10.63 0.07 -9.70
C PHE A 117 -10.16 -1.21 -9.03
N THR A 118 -10.43 -1.32 -7.74
CA THR A 118 -10.32 -2.55 -6.98
C THR A 118 -11.64 -2.83 -6.30
N ALA A 119 -12.20 -4.02 -6.51
CA ALA A 119 -13.38 -4.50 -5.78
C ALA A 119 -12.97 -5.48 -4.68
N ILE A 120 -13.63 -5.37 -3.54
CA ILE A 120 -13.43 -6.25 -2.39
C ILE A 120 -14.75 -6.93 -2.01
N ASP A 121 -14.66 -8.15 -1.47
CA ASP A 121 -15.80 -8.87 -0.92
C ASP A 121 -16.06 -8.45 0.52
N SER A 122 -17.01 -7.55 0.71
CA SER A 122 -17.42 -7.07 2.04
C SER A 122 -18.23 -8.11 2.85
N ALA A 123 -18.63 -9.24 2.24
CA ALA A 123 -19.27 -10.34 2.96
C ALA A 123 -18.27 -11.27 3.66
N MET A 124 -16.97 -11.15 3.35
CA MET A 124 -15.92 -11.90 4.06
C MET A 124 -15.95 -11.58 5.55
N PRO A 125 -15.72 -12.57 6.44
CA PRO A 125 -15.77 -12.37 7.89
C PRO A 125 -14.92 -11.20 8.41
N ALA A 126 -13.78 -10.94 7.77
CA ALA A 126 -12.88 -9.84 8.13
C ALA A 126 -13.48 -8.45 7.91
N LEU A 127 -14.46 -8.31 7.01
CA LEU A 127 -15.08 -7.04 6.60
C LEU A 127 -16.58 -6.99 6.89
N PHE A 128 -17.16 -8.12 7.29
CA PHE A 128 -18.61 -8.24 7.50
C PHE A 128 -19.14 -7.21 8.51
N ALA A 129 -20.22 -6.55 8.16
CA ALA A 129 -20.88 -5.50 8.93
C ALA A 129 -20.07 -4.20 9.14
N LEU A 130 -18.87 -4.06 8.58
CA LEU A 130 -18.15 -2.79 8.55
C LEU A 130 -18.77 -1.86 7.50
N GLN A 131 -18.78 -0.57 7.79
CA GLN A 131 -19.38 0.46 6.93
C GLN A 131 -18.44 1.64 6.76
N GLU A 132 -18.59 2.36 5.65
CA GLU A 132 -17.86 3.59 5.35
C GLU A 132 -16.33 3.43 5.54
N ASP A 133 -15.71 4.32 6.31
CA ASP A 133 -14.28 4.32 6.62
C ASP A 133 -13.81 3.09 7.40
N GLN A 134 -14.71 2.44 8.16
CA GLN A 134 -14.42 1.17 8.85
C GLN A 134 -13.98 0.06 7.87
N LEU A 135 -14.47 0.08 6.63
CA LEU A 135 -14.05 -0.87 5.60
C LEU A 135 -12.55 -0.73 5.29
N LEU A 136 -12.02 0.50 5.25
CA LEU A 136 -10.60 0.75 5.01
C LEU A 136 -9.75 0.39 6.23
N ASP A 137 -10.26 0.58 7.45
CA ASP A 137 -9.63 0.05 8.67
C ASP A 137 -9.62 -1.49 8.65
N GLY A 138 -10.74 -2.12 8.34
CA GLY A 138 -10.83 -3.57 8.21
C GLY A 138 -9.89 -4.13 7.14
N LEU A 139 -9.82 -3.47 5.99
CA LEU A 139 -8.92 -3.83 4.90
C LEU A 139 -7.45 -3.74 5.34
N SER A 140 -7.07 -2.66 6.01
CA SER A 140 -5.68 -2.41 6.42
C SER A 140 -5.24 -3.30 7.58
N PHE A 141 -6.12 -3.54 8.59
CA PHE A 141 -5.70 -4.14 9.86
C PHE A 141 -6.19 -5.57 10.10
N VAL A 142 -7.26 -5.99 9.43
CA VAL A 142 -7.91 -7.30 9.70
C VAL A 142 -7.87 -8.22 8.49
N ALA A 143 -8.13 -7.68 7.29
CA ALA A 143 -8.21 -8.47 6.07
C ALA A 143 -6.84 -8.99 5.61
N ALA A 144 -6.89 -10.04 4.81
CA ALA A 144 -5.79 -10.51 3.98
C ALA A 144 -6.09 -10.20 2.50
N ASP A 145 -5.13 -10.43 1.62
CA ASP A 145 -5.24 -10.09 0.18
C ASP A 145 -6.40 -10.82 -0.53
N ASN A 146 -6.89 -11.93 0.03
CA ASN A 146 -7.98 -12.74 -0.53
C ASN A 146 -9.36 -12.07 -0.53
N VAL A 147 -9.50 -10.89 0.08
CA VAL A 147 -10.74 -10.09 0.01
C VAL A 147 -10.88 -9.36 -1.32
N VAL A 148 -9.79 -9.21 -2.09
CA VAL A 148 -9.82 -8.58 -3.41
C VAL A 148 -10.40 -9.55 -4.42
N THR A 149 -11.53 -9.19 -5.02
CA THR A 149 -12.20 -10.01 -6.04
C THR A 149 -11.85 -9.60 -7.45
N ASP A 150 -11.80 -8.31 -7.72
CA ASP A 150 -11.60 -7.81 -9.08
C ASP A 150 -10.68 -6.58 -9.10
N VAL A 151 -9.88 -6.46 -10.16
CA VAL A 151 -9.02 -5.29 -10.40
C VAL A 151 -9.11 -4.87 -11.86
N TRP A 152 -9.35 -3.58 -12.07
CA TRP A 152 -9.26 -2.95 -13.39
C TRP A 152 -8.08 -1.98 -13.40
N SER A 153 -7.30 -2.00 -14.48
CA SER A 153 -6.23 -1.04 -14.73
C SER A 153 -6.47 -0.34 -16.07
N ALA A 154 -6.70 0.96 -16.04
CA ALA A 154 -7.10 1.77 -17.18
C ALA A 154 -8.28 1.13 -17.94
N GLY A 155 -9.29 0.68 -17.23
CA GLY A 155 -10.49 0.04 -17.75
C GLY A 155 -10.33 -1.43 -18.17
N ARG A 156 -9.11 -1.99 -18.11
CA ARG A 156 -8.88 -3.40 -18.43
C ARG A 156 -9.04 -4.27 -17.19
N HIS A 157 -9.96 -5.23 -17.24
CA HIS A 157 -10.23 -6.17 -16.16
C HIS A 157 -9.08 -7.18 -16.04
N GLN A 158 -8.16 -6.97 -15.12
CA GLN A 158 -6.92 -7.73 -14.95
C GLN A 158 -7.04 -8.87 -13.93
N VAL A 159 -7.86 -8.69 -12.91
CA VAL A 159 -8.15 -9.71 -11.90
C VAL A 159 -9.65 -9.96 -11.89
N GLN A 160 -10.06 -11.22 -11.92
CA GLN A 160 -11.45 -11.67 -11.93
C GLN A 160 -11.60 -12.79 -10.90
N ASN A 161 -12.58 -12.65 -10.00
CA ASN A 161 -12.80 -13.63 -8.91
C ASN A 161 -11.51 -13.95 -8.13
N GLY A 162 -10.72 -12.94 -7.79
CA GLY A 162 -9.48 -13.07 -7.04
C GLY A 162 -8.29 -13.65 -7.84
N ARG A 163 -8.42 -13.80 -9.16
CA ARG A 163 -7.37 -14.41 -9.99
C ARG A 163 -7.02 -13.54 -11.20
N HIS A 164 -5.72 -13.29 -11.38
CA HIS A 164 -5.25 -12.57 -12.57
C HIS A 164 -5.54 -13.35 -13.85
N VAL A 165 -6.01 -12.66 -14.90
CA VAL A 165 -6.44 -13.27 -16.17
C VAL A 165 -5.34 -14.09 -16.87
N ALA A 166 -4.08 -13.77 -16.65
CA ALA A 166 -2.93 -14.50 -17.19
C ALA A 166 -2.23 -15.38 -16.13
N HIS A 167 -2.86 -15.68 -15.00
CA HIS A 167 -2.26 -16.38 -13.85
C HIS A 167 -1.52 -17.66 -14.24
N ASP A 168 -2.13 -18.53 -15.05
CA ASP A 168 -1.53 -19.84 -15.38
C ASP A 168 -0.27 -19.71 -16.21
N VAL A 169 -0.30 -18.82 -17.22
CA VAL A 169 0.86 -18.53 -18.07
C VAL A 169 2.00 -17.91 -17.25
N ILE A 170 1.67 -16.94 -16.39
CA ILE A 170 2.66 -16.29 -15.50
C ILE A 170 3.30 -17.33 -14.58
N THR A 171 2.48 -18.18 -13.94
CA THR A 171 2.95 -19.22 -13.02
C THR A 171 3.85 -20.24 -13.73
N GLN A 172 3.48 -20.66 -14.94
CA GLN A 172 4.28 -21.61 -15.71
C GLN A 172 5.64 -20.99 -16.12
N ASN A 173 5.62 -19.76 -16.61
CA ASN A 173 6.84 -19.04 -17.00
C ASN A 173 7.77 -18.83 -15.80
N TYR A 174 7.24 -18.44 -14.65
CA TYR A 174 7.99 -18.30 -13.41
C TYR A 174 8.67 -19.62 -13.01
N ARG A 175 7.91 -20.73 -12.99
CA ARG A 175 8.47 -22.06 -12.66
C ARG A 175 9.60 -22.46 -13.61
N THR A 176 9.43 -22.24 -14.91
CA THR A 176 10.45 -22.53 -15.91
C THR A 176 11.72 -21.70 -15.66
N ALA A 177 11.55 -20.40 -15.46
CA ALA A 177 12.67 -19.49 -15.25
C ALA A 177 13.45 -19.82 -13.97
N ILE A 178 12.75 -20.03 -12.84
CA ILE A 178 13.42 -20.31 -11.56
C ILE A 178 14.11 -21.68 -11.56
N THR A 179 13.50 -22.70 -12.20
CA THR A 179 14.12 -24.01 -12.33
C THR A 179 15.40 -23.94 -13.16
N GLY A 180 15.38 -23.19 -14.28
CA GLY A 180 16.56 -22.98 -15.10
C GLY A 180 17.68 -22.24 -14.36
N LEU A 181 17.32 -21.21 -13.61
CA LEU A 181 18.27 -20.44 -12.80
C LEU A 181 18.94 -21.32 -11.75
N LEU A 182 18.16 -22.08 -10.97
CA LEU A 182 18.68 -22.95 -9.92
C LEU A 182 19.57 -24.08 -10.46
N ALA A 183 19.29 -24.57 -11.67
CA ALA A 183 20.12 -25.60 -12.31
C ALA A 183 21.49 -25.05 -12.80
N SER A 184 21.67 -23.73 -12.85
CA SER A 184 22.90 -23.07 -13.25
C SER A 184 23.81 -22.64 -12.09
N LEU A 185 23.35 -22.84 -10.85
CA LEU A 185 24.11 -22.59 -9.62
C LEU A 185 24.87 -23.84 -9.18
#